data_86425e9823483a97c46306c08499440a
#
_entry.id   86425e9823483a97c46306c08499440a
#
_cell.length_a   1.000
_cell.length_b   1.000
_cell.length_c   1.000
_cell.angle_alpha   90.00
_cell.angle_beta   90.00
_cell.angle_gamma   90.00
#
_symmetry.space_group_name_H-M   'P 1'
#
loop_
_entity.id
_entity.type
_entity.pdbx_description
1 polymer ?
#
loop_
_entity_poly.entity_id
_entity_poly.type
_entity_poly.pdbx_seq_one_letter_code
_entity_poly.pdbx_strand_id
1 'polypeptide(L)'
;MDRIEQYKESANKYDLSDELSHFKERFDNSNEFIYLVGNSLGKLPLDTINNINQTVKIDWGKDLVSSWNEKWLSIENIIAKKISKILKCDEKEVYVGDSTSENLYKLLKSILINNSEIKSIISDNLNFPSDNYIAEGVARDFKGVSFKLLDYGNEVEANIDMLKEFILKNNGILILSLVSFKSSYRYPIKEINDFCENNNSIVIWDISHAIGAIDIDFHNTNTKYAVGCTYKYLNGGPGSPAFIYANKQVQNSLKTPIRGWFSHSSPFDYSKNYEENNTMDRFKSGTPHIIQLSALEKGLDIIIEAGTDKLESKSINLFNFLKKFIILT
;
A
#
# COMPACT_ATOMS: atom_id res chain seq x y z
N MET A 1 25.15 -29.57 26.69
CA MET A 1 25.28 -28.45 25.74
C MET A 1 24.58 -27.26 26.35
N ASP A 2 25.27 -26.14 26.45
CA ASP A 2 24.63 -24.90 26.94
C ASP A 2 23.47 -24.55 26.00
N ARG A 3 22.38 -24.11 26.56
CA ARG A 3 21.16 -23.75 25.83
C ARG A 3 21.42 -22.69 24.77
N ILE A 4 22.30 -21.74 25.08
CA ILE A 4 22.72 -20.68 24.14
C ILE A 4 23.42 -21.28 22.91
N GLU A 5 24.27 -22.33 23.11
CA GLU A 5 24.91 -22.99 21.97
C GLU A 5 23.92 -23.73 21.08
N GLN A 6 22.88 -24.35 21.65
CA GLN A 6 21.81 -24.99 20.86
C GLN A 6 21.05 -23.97 20.00
N TYR A 7 20.80 -22.74 20.51
CA TYR A 7 20.18 -21.68 19.73
C TYR A 7 21.09 -21.15 18.64
N LYS A 8 22.38 -20.97 18.92
CA LYS A 8 23.37 -20.57 17.90
C LYS A 8 23.46 -21.58 16.77
N GLU A 9 23.52 -22.89 17.09
CA GLU A 9 23.50 -23.95 16.07
C GLU A 9 22.20 -23.90 15.24
N SER A 10 21.07 -23.69 15.88
CA SER A 10 19.79 -23.58 15.19
C SER A 10 19.74 -22.32 14.28
N ALA A 11 20.21 -21.18 14.76
CA ALA A 11 20.30 -19.96 13.96
C ALA A 11 21.20 -20.16 12.73
N ASN A 12 22.39 -20.76 12.93
CA ASN A 12 23.31 -21.07 11.83
C ASN A 12 22.68 -22.01 10.78
N LYS A 13 21.85 -22.98 11.20
CA LYS A 13 21.13 -23.83 10.25
C LYS A 13 20.11 -23.04 9.43
N TYR A 14 19.37 -22.11 10.05
CA TYR A 14 18.47 -21.22 9.33
C TYR A 14 19.22 -20.35 8.32
N ASP A 15 20.34 -19.74 8.72
CA ASP A 15 21.15 -18.89 7.84
C ASP A 15 21.72 -19.68 6.64
N LEU A 16 22.19 -20.92 6.86
CA LEU A 16 22.72 -21.77 5.79
C LEU A 16 21.64 -22.26 4.80
N SER A 17 20.41 -22.42 5.26
CA SER A 17 19.28 -22.86 4.42
C SER A 17 18.46 -21.74 3.82
N ASP A 18 18.81 -20.49 4.10
CA ASP A 18 18.06 -19.32 3.65
C ASP A 18 18.31 -19.00 2.17
N GLU A 19 17.35 -19.38 1.32
CA GLU A 19 17.40 -19.10 -0.12
C GLU A 19 17.37 -17.59 -0.45
N LEU A 20 16.93 -16.73 0.47
CA LEU A 20 16.89 -15.28 0.33
C LEU A 20 18.12 -14.57 0.88
N SER A 21 19.11 -15.30 1.40
CA SER A 21 20.29 -14.72 2.06
C SER A 21 21.06 -13.74 1.17
N HIS A 22 21.15 -14.02 -0.13
CA HIS A 22 21.86 -13.20 -1.12
C HIS A 22 21.25 -11.80 -1.30
N PHE A 23 19.96 -11.60 -1.02
CA PHE A 23 19.34 -10.28 -1.10
C PHE A 23 19.88 -9.29 -0.07
N LYS A 24 20.51 -9.76 1.00
CA LYS A 24 21.16 -8.89 2.00
C LYS A 24 22.19 -7.97 1.36
N GLU A 25 22.90 -8.44 0.35
CA GLU A 25 23.95 -7.69 -0.35
C GLU A 25 23.38 -6.60 -1.29
N ARG A 26 22.08 -6.63 -1.56
CA ARG A 26 21.39 -5.64 -2.38
C ARG A 26 21.05 -4.36 -1.62
N PHE A 27 21.25 -4.34 -0.29
CA PHE A 27 20.94 -3.21 0.59
C PHE A 27 22.20 -2.61 1.20
N ASP A 28 22.13 -1.31 1.51
CA ASP A 28 23.15 -0.66 2.31
C ASP A 28 23.18 -1.25 3.74
N ASN A 29 24.27 -1.86 4.09
CA ASN A 29 24.53 -2.46 5.40
C ASN A 29 25.67 -1.77 6.16
N SER A 30 25.95 -0.51 5.84
CA SER A 30 27.02 0.28 6.47
C SER A 30 26.74 0.66 7.92
N ASN A 31 25.51 0.47 8.41
CA ASN A 31 25.13 0.78 9.79
C ASN A 31 25.74 -0.19 10.80
N GLU A 32 26.19 0.34 11.93
CA GLU A 32 26.75 -0.42 13.06
C GLU A 32 25.67 -1.08 13.94
N PHE A 33 24.39 -0.79 13.71
CA PHE A 33 23.25 -1.31 14.49
C PHE A 33 22.41 -2.29 13.69
N ILE A 34 21.70 -3.18 14.41
CA ILE A 34 20.72 -4.10 13.81
C ILE A 34 19.43 -3.32 13.54
N TYR A 35 19.09 -3.13 12.27
CA TYR A 35 17.88 -2.42 11.88
C TYR A 35 16.69 -3.36 11.75
N LEU A 36 15.68 -3.21 12.63
CA LEU A 36 14.46 -4.04 12.68
C LEU A 36 13.16 -3.24 12.46
N VAL A 37 13.25 -2.00 11.95
CA VAL A 37 12.11 -1.08 11.84
C VAL A 37 11.67 -0.89 10.38
N GLY A 38 11.78 -1.93 9.56
CA GLY A 38 11.34 -1.94 8.15
C GLY A 38 9.83 -1.68 7.99
N ASN A 39 9.04 -1.93 9.02
CA ASN A 39 7.63 -1.56 9.09
C ASN A 39 7.38 -0.04 9.14
N SER A 40 8.40 0.77 9.44
CA SER A 40 8.34 2.22 9.46
C SER A 40 9.03 2.83 8.24
N LEU A 41 10.23 2.35 7.91
CA LEU A 41 11.00 2.75 6.73
C LEU A 41 11.80 1.56 6.22
N GLY A 42 11.69 1.26 4.92
CA GLY A 42 12.52 0.25 4.27
C GLY A 42 13.99 0.66 4.17
N LYS A 43 14.89 -0.33 4.08
CA LYS A 43 16.33 -0.08 3.87
C LYS A 43 16.59 0.43 2.46
N LEU A 44 17.69 1.14 2.30
CA LEU A 44 18.16 1.67 1.01
C LEU A 44 18.65 0.54 0.11
N PRO A 45 18.00 0.27 -1.05
CA PRO A 45 18.59 -0.59 -2.08
C PRO A 45 19.77 0.11 -2.75
N LEU A 46 20.89 -0.58 -2.94
CA LEU A 46 22.11 0.02 -3.54
C LEU A 46 21.87 0.52 -4.97
N ASP A 47 21.07 -0.20 -5.75
CA ASP A 47 20.71 0.19 -7.14
C ASP A 47 19.95 1.51 -7.20
N THR A 48 19.24 1.88 -6.11
CA THR A 48 18.52 3.16 -6.00
C THR A 48 19.44 4.36 -6.14
N ILE A 49 20.65 4.28 -5.59
CA ILE A 49 21.65 5.37 -5.67
C ILE A 49 21.99 5.67 -7.14
N ASN A 50 22.26 4.63 -7.93
CA ASN A 50 22.59 4.76 -9.34
C ASN A 50 21.40 5.29 -10.15
N ASN A 51 20.19 4.80 -9.85
CA ASN A 51 18.96 5.21 -10.57
C ASN A 51 18.64 6.69 -10.32
N ILE A 52 18.73 7.14 -9.07
CA ILE A 52 18.55 8.56 -8.72
C ILE A 52 19.63 9.42 -9.37
N ASN A 53 20.91 9.00 -9.34
CA ASN A 53 21.99 9.72 -9.99
C ASN A 53 21.77 9.86 -11.50
N GLN A 54 21.28 8.80 -12.18
CA GLN A 54 20.90 8.84 -13.59
C GLN A 54 19.80 9.87 -13.81
N THR A 55 18.73 9.80 -13.02
CA THR A 55 17.59 10.71 -13.13
C THR A 55 18.00 12.18 -12.92
N VAL A 56 18.85 12.46 -11.93
CA VAL A 56 19.26 13.85 -11.63
C VAL A 56 20.32 14.36 -12.61
N LYS A 57 21.38 13.58 -12.88
CA LYS A 57 22.54 14.07 -13.64
C LYS A 57 22.31 14.02 -15.14
N ILE A 58 21.58 13.04 -15.64
CA ILE A 58 21.39 12.84 -17.08
C ILE A 58 19.99 13.29 -17.47
N ASP A 59 18.95 12.63 -16.97
CA ASP A 59 17.59 12.88 -17.45
C ASP A 59 17.19 14.33 -17.17
N TRP A 60 17.43 14.85 -15.97
CA TRP A 60 17.16 16.24 -15.65
C TRP A 60 18.31 17.18 -16.05
N GLY A 61 19.58 16.83 -15.72
CA GLY A 61 20.70 17.76 -15.89
C GLY A 61 21.15 17.97 -17.34
N LYS A 62 20.99 16.97 -18.22
CA LYS A 62 21.39 17.03 -19.63
C LYS A 62 20.23 17.01 -20.59
N ASP A 63 19.31 16.02 -20.43
CA ASP A 63 18.24 15.77 -21.38
C ASP A 63 17.05 16.73 -21.20
N LEU A 64 16.92 17.32 -19.98
CA LEU A 64 15.94 18.35 -19.66
C LEU A 64 14.51 17.93 -20.09
N VAL A 65 13.84 18.80 -20.89
CA VAL A 65 12.46 18.61 -21.32
C VAL A 65 12.26 17.37 -22.22
N SER A 66 13.30 16.88 -22.91
CA SER A 66 13.16 15.68 -23.74
C SER A 66 12.91 14.42 -22.93
N SER A 67 13.34 14.38 -21.66
CA SER A 67 13.10 13.28 -20.74
C SER A 67 11.62 13.00 -20.48
N TRP A 68 10.73 13.98 -20.68
CA TRP A 68 9.29 13.74 -20.60
C TRP A 68 8.84 12.64 -21.53
N ASN A 69 9.11 12.76 -22.81
CA ASN A 69 8.66 11.81 -23.81
C ASN A 69 9.44 10.48 -23.77
N GLU A 70 10.72 10.53 -23.38
CA GLU A 70 11.58 9.35 -23.39
C GLU A 70 11.37 8.44 -22.19
N LYS A 71 11.09 9.03 -21.00
CA LYS A 71 11.11 8.28 -19.73
C LYS A 71 9.99 8.68 -18.76
N TRP A 72 9.80 9.98 -18.47
CA TRP A 72 9.04 10.41 -17.33
C TRP A 72 7.53 10.18 -17.45
N LEU A 73 6.96 10.28 -18.67
CA LEU A 73 5.54 10.00 -18.88
C LEU A 73 5.17 8.53 -18.67
N SER A 74 6.14 7.64 -18.78
CA SER A 74 5.91 6.19 -18.61
C SER A 74 6.22 5.67 -17.22
N ILE A 75 6.90 6.44 -16.36
CA ILE A 75 7.42 5.92 -15.07
C ILE A 75 6.31 5.47 -14.13
N GLU A 76 5.21 6.22 -14.04
CA GLU A 76 4.07 5.82 -13.20
C GLU A 76 3.48 4.48 -13.66
N ASN A 77 3.36 4.26 -14.97
CA ASN A 77 2.87 2.99 -15.52
C ASN A 77 3.83 1.83 -15.27
N ILE A 78 5.15 2.09 -15.34
CA ILE A 78 6.18 1.09 -15.02
C ILE A 78 6.03 0.67 -13.54
N ILE A 79 5.87 1.63 -12.63
CA ILE A 79 5.68 1.37 -11.21
C ILE A 79 4.34 0.67 -10.95
N ALA A 80 3.24 1.13 -11.56
CA ALA A 80 1.93 0.49 -11.45
C ALA A 80 1.97 -0.99 -11.86
N LYS A 81 2.67 -1.29 -12.98
CA LYS A 81 2.89 -2.66 -13.43
C LYS A 81 3.70 -3.52 -12.44
N LYS A 82 4.67 -2.93 -11.75
CA LYS A 82 5.44 -3.64 -10.71
C LYS A 82 4.59 -3.89 -9.47
N ILE A 83 3.81 -2.90 -9.01
CA ILE A 83 2.89 -3.05 -7.88
C ILE A 83 1.80 -4.09 -8.21
N SER A 84 1.25 -4.08 -9.43
CA SER A 84 0.21 -5.04 -9.83
C SER A 84 0.69 -6.49 -9.78
N LYS A 85 1.97 -6.75 -10.11
CA LYS A 85 2.56 -8.09 -9.95
C LYS A 85 2.60 -8.55 -8.49
N ILE A 86 2.93 -7.64 -7.56
CA ILE A 86 2.98 -7.92 -6.12
C ILE A 86 1.57 -8.20 -5.58
N LEU A 87 0.56 -7.49 -6.09
CA LEU A 87 -0.85 -7.60 -5.68
C LEU A 87 -1.64 -8.68 -6.44
N LYS A 88 -1.02 -9.29 -7.47
CA LYS A 88 -1.65 -10.26 -8.37
C LYS A 88 -2.96 -9.71 -8.98
N CYS A 89 -2.85 -8.52 -9.62
CA CYS A 89 -3.95 -7.81 -10.26
C CYS A 89 -3.53 -7.24 -11.63
N ASP A 90 -4.46 -6.58 -12.35
CA ASP A 90 -4.16 -5.91 -13.63
C ASP A 90 -3.45 -4.57 -13.36
N GLU A 91 -2.44 -4.23 -14.18
CA GLU A 91 -1.71 -2.96 -14.09
C GLU A 91 -2.63 -1.73 -14.25
N LYS A 92 -3.73 -1.86 -14.98
CA LYS A 92 -4.75 -0.82 -15.19
C LYS A 92 -5.65 -0.59 -13.97
N GLU A 93 -5.47 -1.37 -12.92
CA GLU A 93 -6.20 -1.22 -11.64
C GLU A 93 -5.41 -0.42 -10.60
N VAL A 94 -4.18 0.00 -10.95
CA VAL A 94 -3.27 0.69 -10.03
C VAL A 94 -2.97 2.10 -10.52
N TYR A 95 -3.16 3.09 -9.65
CA TYR A 95 -2.62 4.45 -9.78
C TYR A 95 -1.49 4.63 -8.77
N VAL A 96 -0.41 5.32 -9.16
CA VAL A 96 0.74 5.62 -8.29
C VAL A 96 0.97 7.12 -8.23
N GLY A 97 0.97 7.69 -7.05
CA GLY A 97 1.16 9.11 -6.81
C GLY A 97 0.75 9.51 -5.40
N ASP A 98 0.97 10.76 -5.05
CA ASP A 98 0.56 11.38 -3.79
C ASP A 98 1.01 10.60 -2.52
N SER A 99 0.45 10.92 -1.37
CA SER A 99 0.60 10.15 -0.12
C SER A 99 -0.59 9.21 0.10
N THR A 100 -0.46 8.26 1.05
CA THR A 100 -1.55 7.37 1.44
C THR A 100 -2.78 8.16 1.91
N SER A 101 -2.58 9.21 2.69
CA SER A 101 -3.68 10.06 3.19
C SER A 101 -4.41 10.79 2.06
N GLU A 102 -3.69 11.36 1.09
CA GLU A 102 -4.29 12.00 -0.10
C GLU A 102 -5.01 10.97 -0.96
N ASN A 103 -4.45 9.79 -1.13
CA ASN A 103 -5.07 8.71 -1.90
C ASN A 103 -6.33 8.17 -1.23
N LEU A 104 -6.33 7.99 0.08
CA LEU A 104 -7.53 7.61 0.83
C LEU A 104 -8.63 8.69 0.73
N TYR A 105 -8.25 9.96 0.88
CA TYR A 105 -9.16 11.09 0.69
C TYR A 105 -9.77 11.09 -0.72
N LYS A 106 -8.95 10.95 -1.76
CA LYS A 106 -9.41 10.89 -3.14
C LYS A 106 -10.37 9.73 -3.38
N LEU A 107 -10.01 8.55 -2.90
CA LEU A 107 -10.80 7.34 -3.11
C LEU A 107 -12.15 7.43 -2.39
N LEU A 108 -12.19 7.85 -1.12
CA LEU A 108 -13.41 8.07 -0.36
C LEU A 108 -14.34 9.07 -1.03
N LYS A 109 -13.81 10.23 -1.41
CA LYS A 109 -14.62 11.25 -2.10
C LYS A 109 -15.12 10.76 -3.45
N SER A 110 -14.26 10.06 -4.21
CA SER A 110 -14.63 9.47 -5.50
C SER A 110 -15.82 8.51 -5.39
N ILE A 111 -15.85 7.68 -4.36
CA ILE A 111 -16.95 6.75 -4.10
C ILE A 111 -18.21 7.51 -3.68
N LEU A 112 -18.11 8.45 -2.74
CA LEU A 112 -19.26 9.17 -2.18
C LEU A 112 -19.95 10.11 -3.18
N ILE A 113 -19.21 10.69 -4.14
CA ILE A 113 -19.79 11.58 -5.17
C ILE A 113 -20.89 10.86 -5.96
N ASN A 114 -20.74 9.57 -6.22
CA ASN A 114 -21.68 8.79 -7.02
C ASN A 114 -22.63 7.90 -6.21
N ASN A 115 -22.50 7.87 -4.89
CA ASN A 115 -23.28 7.00 -4.01
C ASN A 115 -23.94 7.80 -2.89
N SER A 116 -24.97 8.58 -3.22
CA SER A 116 -25.68 9.46 -2.27
C SER A 116 -26.46 8.69 -1.18
N GLU A 117 -26.70 7.40 -1.36
CA GLU A 117 -27.32 6.50 -0.40
C GLU A 117 -26.39 6.13 0.76
N ILE A 118 -25.09 6.22 0.58
CA ILE A 118 -24.11 5.94 1.64
C ILE A 118 -24.19 7.04 2.71
N LYS A 119 -24.45 6.62 3.97
CA LYS A 119 -24.61 7.54 5.11
C LYS A 119 -23.57 7.33 6.21
N SER A 120 -22.69 6.34 6.06
CA SER A 120 -21.67 6.02 7.05
C SER A 120 -20.32 5.75 6.42
N ILE A 121 -19.26 6.28 7.02
CA ILE A 121 -17.90 5.79 6.89
C ILE A 121 -17.57 5.15 8.23
N ILE A 122 -17.16 3.90 8.21
CA ILE A 122 -16.90 3.11 9.42
C ILE A 122 -15.45 2.62 9.44
N SER A 123 -14.86 2.56 10.62
CA SER A 123 -13.52 2.06 10.86
C SER A 123 -13.42 1.48 12.27
N ASP A 124 -12.24 1.07 12.69
CA ASP A 124 -12.01 0.54 14.02
C ASP A 124 -10.78 1.14 14.72
N ASN A 125 -10.59 0.75 16.01
CA ASN A 125 -9.50 1.24 16.83
C ASN A 125 -8.13 0.58 16.54
N LEU A 126 -8.08 -0.45 15.66
CA LEU A 126 -6.83 -1.08 15.22
C LEU A 126 -6.27 -0.43 13.94
N ASN A 127 -7.07 0.42 13.29
CA ASN A 127 -6.66 1.13 12.08
C ASN A 127 -5.60 2.20 12.40
N PHE A 128 -4.84 2.59 11.38
CA PHE A 128 -3.86 3.65 11.56
C PHE A 128 -4.57 5.00 11.81
N PRO A 129 -4.16 5.78 12.83
CA PRO A 129 -4.92 6.98 13.23
C PRO A 129 -5.17 7.99 12.11
N SER A 130 -4.22 8.15 11.19
CA SER A 130 -4.37 9.05 10.03
C SER A 130 -5.56 8.69 9.14
N ASP A 131 -5.83 7.40 8.95
CA ASP A 131 -6.96 6.95 8.13
C ASP A 131 -8.29 7.35 8.77
N ASN A 132 -8.39 7.24 10.08
CA ASN A 132 -9.55 7.67 10.84
C ASN A 132 -9.74 9.20 10.76
N TYR A 133 -8.64 9.98 10.80
CA TYR A 133 -8.71 11.45 10.63
C TYR A 133 -9.19 11.83 9.24
N ILE A 134 -8.69 11.17 8.19
CA ILE A 134 -9.14 11.39 6.81
C ILE A 134 -10.60 10.99 6.64
N ALA A 135 -11.01 9.85 7.18
CA ALA A 135 -12.38 9.36 7.13
C ALA A 135 -13.37 10.34 7.80
N GLU A 136 -13.03 10.82 9.00
CA GLU A 136 -13.83 11.82 9.71
C GLU A 136 -13.88 13.14 8.94
N GLY A 137 -12.76 13.60 8.39
CA GLY A 137 -12.68 14.80 7.57
C GLY A 137 -13.59 14.72 6.35
N VAL A 138 -13.51 13.62 5.60
CA VAL A 138 -14.37 13.40 4.42
C VAL A 138 -15.84 13.29 4.80
N ALA A 139 -16.19 12.62 5.92
CA ALA A 139 -17.57 12.54 6.36
C ALA A 139 -18.20 13.93 6.59
N ARG A 140 -17.43 14.90 7.10
CA ARG A 140 -17.89 16.29 7.31
C ARG A 140 -18.18 17.03 6.00
N ASP A 141 -17.55 16.67 4.89
CA ASP A 141 -17.75 17.29 3.58
C ASP A 141 -19.08 16.88 2.92
N PHE A 142 -19.70 15.77 3.38
CA PHE A 142 -20.92 15.23 2.78
C PHE A 142 -22.11 15.30 3.74
N LYS A 143 -23.12 16.07 3.39
CA LYS A 143 -24.33 16.22 4.23
C LYS A 143 -25.03 14.86 4.45
N GLY A 144 -25.20 14.51 5.72
CA GLY A 144 -25.86 13.27 6.13
C GLY A 144 -24.95 12.03 6.15
N VAL A 145 -23.66 12.18 5.89
CA VAL A 145 -22.64 11.15 6.12
C VAL A 145 -22.02 11.34 7.50
N SER A 146 -21.84 10.25 8.25
CA SER A 146 -21.21 10.26 9.57
C SER A 146 -20.04 9.29 9.63
N PHE A 147 -18.98 9.65 10.35
CA PHE A 147 -17.90 8.73 10.70
C PHE A 147 -18.25 7.98 11.98
N LYS A 148 -17.99 6.67 12.01
CA LYS A 148 -18.23 5.81 13.16
C LYS A 148 -17.05 4.88 13.40
N LEU A 149 -16.59 4.85 14.62
CA LEU A 149 -15.45 4.04 15.08
C LEU A 149 -15.95 2.86 15.92
N LEU A 150 -15.54 1.65 15.56
CA LEU A 150 -15.68 0.46 16.38
C LEU A 150 -14.50 0.36 17.33
N ASP A 151 -14.77 0.17 18.60
CA ASP A 151 -13.76 -0.11 19.62
C ASP A 151 -13.94 -1.55 20.12
N TYR A 152 -12.91 -2.37 19.94
CA TYR A 152 -12.91 -3.77 20.43
C TYR A 152 -12.59 -3.89 21.92
N GLY A 153 -12.30 -2.79 22.62
CA GLY A 153 -11.83 -2.82 24.01
C GLY A 153 -10.40 -3.32 24.19
N ASN A 154 -9.67 -3.53 23.07
CA ASN A 154 -8.27 -3.89 23.05
C ASN A 154 -7.60 -3.32 21.77
N GLU A 155 -6.26 -3.30 21.75
CA GLU A 155 -5.47 -2.84 20.60
C GLU A 155 -4.63 -3.97 19.98
N VAL A 156 -4.99 -5.23 20.23
CA VAL A 156 -4.21 -6.41 19.82
C VAL A 156 -4.84 -7.12 18.63
N GLU A 157 -6.12 -7.43 18.72
CA GLU A 157 -6.84 -8.22 17.73
C GLU A 157 -8.29 -7.77 17.55
N ALA A 158 -8.83 -7.96 16.37
CA ALA A 158 -10.23 -7.67 16.07
C ALA A 158 -11.13 -8.82 16.49
N ASN A 159 -12.31 -8.49 16.99
CA ASN A 159 -13.42 -9.42 17.08
C ASN A 159 -14.24 -9.34 15.79
N ILE A 160 -14.14 -10.35 14.94
CA ILE A 160 -14.76 -10.36 13.61
C ILE A 160 -16.29 -10.39 13.68
N ASP A 161 -16.87 -11.03 14.69
CA ASP A 161 -18.34 -11.04 14.85
C ASP A 161 -18.83 -9.65 15.25
N MET A 162 -18.17 -8.95 16.18
CA MET A 162 -18.47 -7.55 16.50
C MET A 162 -18.34 -6.65 15.26
N LEU A 163 -17.30 -6.87 14.44
CA LEU A 163 -17.11 -6.10 13.20
C LEU A 163 -18.27 -6.31 12.25
N LYS A 164 -18.68 -7.56 12.03
CA LYS A 164 -19.83 -7.90 11.16
C LYS A 164 -21.14 -7.28 11.65
N GLU A 165 -21.41 -7.35 12.95
CA GLU A 165 -22.59 -6.70 13.55
C GLU A 165 -22.54 -5.17 13.36
N PHE A 166 -21.37 -4.58 13.53
CA PHE A 166 -21.18 -3.14 13.35
C PHE A 166 -21.39 -2.70 11.89
N ILE A 167 -20.92 -3.50 10.92
CA ILE A 167 -21.16 -3.29 9.48
C ILE A 167 -22.66 -3.34 9.19
N LEU A 168 -23.37 -4.36 9.66
CA LEU A 168 -24.83 -4.51 9.43
C LEU A 168 -25.63 -3.34 10.01
N LYS A 169 -25.26 -2.88 11.20
CA LYS A 169 -25.93 -1.77 11.87
C LYS A 169 -25.74 -0.44 11.17
N ASN A 170 -24.57 -0.23 10.53
CA ASN A 170 -24.18 1.08 10.03
C ASN A 170 -24.19 1.16 8.50
N ASN A 171 -24.05 0.08 7.80
CA ASN A 171 -23.97 -0.05 6.33
C ASN A 171 -23.34 1.17 5.63
N GLY A 172 -22.21 0.98 4.96
CA GLY A 172 -21.52 2.10 4.31
C GLY A 172 -20.13 1.73 3.79
N ILE A 173 -19.19 2.64 3.95
CA ILE A 173 -17.78 2.42 3.58
C ILE A 173 -17.00 2.03 4.82
N LEU A 174 -16.44 0.83 4.83
CA LEU A 174 -15.53 0.33 5.85
C LEU A 174 -14.09 0.64 5.44
N ILE A 175 -13.28 1.14 6.36
CA ILE A 175 -11.83 1.38 6.16
C ILE A 175 -11.08 0.59 7.21
N LEU A 176 -10.19 -0.29 6.78
CA LEU A 176 -9.37 -1.12 7.68
C LEU A 176 -7.92 -1.19 7.19
N SER A 177 -6.97 -1.16 8.11
CA SER A 177 -5.61 -1.62 7.83
C SER A 177 -5.59 -3.14 7.77
N LEU A 178 -5.18 -3.73 6.63
CA LEU A 178 -5.11 -5.19 6.47
C LEU A 178 -4.23 -5.86 7.52
N VAL A 179 -3.15 -5.18 7.90
CA VAL A 179 -2.26 -5.58 9.00
C VAL A 179 -2.16 -4.41 9.97
N SER A 180 -2.55 -4.62 11.22
CA SER A 180 -2.47 -3.60 12.27
C SER A 180 -1.03 -3.17 12.51
N PHE A 181 -0.81 -1.85 12.59
CA PHE A 181 0.53 -1.28 12.76
C PHE A 181 1.15 -1.53 14.14
N LYS A 182 0.33 -1.78 15.17
CA LYS A 182 0.77 -2.06 16.54
C LYS A 182 1.01 -3.54 16.80
N SER A 183 0.01 -4.36 16.50
CA SER A 183 -0.01 -5.77 16.90
C SER A 183 0.40 -6.74 15.79
N SER A 184 0.47 -6.25 14.55
CA SER A 184 0.60 -7.08 13.34
C SER A 184 -0.57 -8.05 13.14
N TYR A 185 -1.72 -7.81 13.80
CA TYR A 185 -2.94 -8.57 13.54
C TYR A 185 -3.32 -8.46 12.08
N ARG A 186 -3.57 -9.60 11.43
CA ARG A 186 -3.97 -9.69 10.03
C ARG A 186 -5.45 -10.01 9.93
N TYR A 187 -6.20 -9.13 9.28
CA TYR A 187 -7.62 -9.36 9.00
C TYR A 187 -7.83 -10.47 7.96
N PRO A 188 -8.91 -11.27 8.07
CA PRO A 188 -9.30 -12.26 7.06
C PRO A 188 -9.91 -11.55 5.84
N ILE A 189 -9.07 -11.04 4.95
CA ILE A 189 -9.44 -10.14 3.84
C ILE A 189 -10.58 -10.68 2.98
N LYS A 190 -10.50 -11.98 2.58
CA LYS A 190 -11.54 -12.58 1.73
C LYS A 190 -12.89 -12.66 2.45
N GLU A 191 -12.89 -13.07 3.71
CA GLU A 191 -14.10 -13.19 4.52
C GLU A 191 -14.81 -11.84 4.67
N ILE A 192 -14.04 -10.78 4.93
CA ILE A 192 -14.58 -9.42 5.10
C ILE A 192 -15.06 -8.86 3.75
N ASN A 193 -14.32 -9.07 2.67
CA ASN A 193 -14.74 -8.65 1.33
C ASN A 193 -16.08 -9.29 0.94
N ASP A 194 -16.17 -10.62 1.08
CA ASP A 194 -17.40 -11.38 0.74
C ASP A 194 -18.57 -10.94 1.64
N PHE A 195 -18.33 -10.70 2.93
CA PHE A 195 -19.36 -10.22 3.85
C PHE A 195 -19.86 -8.83 3.48
N CYS A 196 -18.95 -7.89 3.19
CA CYS A 196 -19.32 -6.53 2.79
C CYS A 196 -20.10 -6.52 1.47
N GLU A 197 -19.67 -7.27 0.46
CA GLU A 197 -20.36 -7.36 -0.83
C GLU A 197 -21.78 -7.92 -0.68
N ASN A 198 -21.96 -8.99 0.10
CA ASN A 198 -23.27 -9.60 0.35
C ASN A 198 -24.23 -8.70 1.17
N ASN A 199 -23.71 -7.66 1.84
CA ASN A 199 -24.48 -6.75 2.68
C ASN A 199 -24.48 -5.31 2.16
N ASN A 200 -24.18 -5.09 0.86
CA ASN A 200 -24.15 -3.77 0.22
C ASN A 200 -23.25 -2.75 0.94
N SER A 201 -22.19 -3.21 1.56
CA SER A 201 -21.13 -2.37 2.15
C SER A 201 -19.89 -2.40 1.27
N ILE A 202 -19.13 -1.32 1.27
CA ILE A 202 -17.87 -1.19 0.55
C ILE A 202 -16.73 -1.31 1.56
N VAL A 203 -15.65 -2.03 1.23
CA VAL A 203 -14.43 -2.02 2.02
C VAL A 203 -13.27 -1.41 1.24
N ILE A 204 -12.53 -0.51 1.89
CA ILE A 204 -11.26 0.04 1.45
C ILE A 204 -10.18 -0.47 2.40
N TRP A 205 -9.18 -1.14 1.85
CA TRP A 205 -8.06 -1.63 2.63
C TRP A 205 -6.88 -0.65 2.61
N ASP A 206 -6.37 -0.24 3.77
CA ASP A 206 -4.97 0.23 3.85
C ASP A 206 -4.05 -0.98 3.97
N ILE A 207 -3.22 -1.18 2.96
CA ILE A 207 -2.26 -2.29 2.93
C ILE A 207 -0.81 -1.85 3.16
N SER A 208 -0.62 -0.66 3.74
CA SER A 208 0.71 -0.08 3.98
C SER A 208 1.63 -0.97 4.82
N HIS A 209 1.09 -1.80 5.72
CA HIS A 209 1.84 -2.76 6.55
C HIS A 209 1.76 -4.19 6.02
N ALA A 210 1.16 -4.39 4.86
CA ALA A 210 0.95 -5.70 4.25
C ALA A 210 1.76 -5.90 2.96
N ILE A 211 1.70 -4.92 2.04
CA ILE A 211 2.35 -5.02 0.73
C ILE A 211 3.88 -5.16 0.87
N GLY A 212 4.43 -6.17 0.23
CA GLY A 212 5.86 -6.50 0.31
C GLY A 212 6.28 -7.28 1.54
N ALA A 213 5.38 -7.50 2.53
CA ALA A 213 5.64 -8.28 3.73
C ALA A 213 4.88 -9.61 3.76
N ILE A 214 3.67 -9.64 3.21
CA ILE A 214 2.82 -10.83 3.12
C ILE A 214 2.39 -11.07 1.68
N ASP A 215 2.04 -12.32 1.37
CA ASP A 215 1.51 -12.67 0.06
C ASP A 215 0.04 -12.28 -0.05
N ILE A 216 -0.25 -11.35 -0.95
CA ILE A 216 -1.59 -10.80 -1.18
C ILE A 216 -2.02 -11.17 -2.59
N ASP A 217 -3.27 -11.64 -2.72
CA ASP A 217 -3.88 -11.93 -4.01
C ASP A 217 -5.24 -11.22 -4.10
N PHE A 218 -5.24 -10.05 -4.73
CA PHE A 218 -6.44 -9.24 -4.85
C PHE A 218 -7.48 -9.84 -5.78
N HIS A 219 -7.05 -10.64 -6.75
CA HIS A 219 -7.96 -11.34 -7.64
C HIS A 219 -8.75 -12.42 -6.88
N ASN A 220 -8.04 -13.29 -6.16
CA ASN A 220 -8.66 -14.39 -5.42
C ASN A 220 -9.41 -13.95 -4.15
N THR A 221 -9.06 -12.79 -3.60
CA THR A 221 -9.75 -12.24 -2.41
C THR A 221 -10.92 -11.33 -2.76
N ASN A 222 -11.23 -11.13 -4.05
CA ASN A 222 -12.31 -10.25 -4.52
C ASN A 222 -12.20 -8.82 -3.98
N THR A 223 -10.97 -8.34 -3.80
CA THR A 223 -10.72 -6.98 -3.31
C THR A 223 -11.14 -5.95 -4.34
N LYS A 224 -11.91 -4.93 -3.93
CA LYS A 224 -12.38 -3.87 -4.83
C LYS A 224 -11.55 -2.59 -4.71
N TYR A 225 -11.13 -2.22 -3.51
CA TYR A 225 -10.43 -0.98 -3.23
C TYR A 225 -9.31 -1.16 -2.22
N ALA A 226 -8.18 -0.53 -2.47
CA ALA A 226 -7.10 -0.41 -1.50
C ALA A 226 -6.27 0.85 -1.72
N VAL A 227 -5.58 1.26 -0.67
CA VAL A 227 -4.50 2.25 -0.67
C VAL A 227 -3.29 1.65 0.05
N GLY A 228 -2.10 2.20 -0.20
CA GLY A 228 -0.93 1.78 0.54
C GLY A 228 0.28 2.66 0.27
N CYS A 229 1.20 2.73 1.22
CA CYS A 229 2.46 3.43 1.04
C CYS A 229 3.55 2.53 0.43
N THR A 230 4.59 3.14 -0.09
CA THR A 230 5.69 2.42 -0.74
C THR A 230 7.04 2.57 -0.03
N TYR A 231 7.13 3.44 0.98
CA TYR A 231 8.39 3.72 1.69
C TYR A 231 8.74 2.71 2.79
N LYS A 232 7.81 1.81 3.16
CA LYS A 232 8.01 0.76 4.16
C LYS A 232 8.66 -0.47 3.51
N TYR A 233 7.96 -1.59 3.45
CA TYR A 233 8.48 -2.87 2.94
C TYR A 233 8.82 -2.87 1.44
N LEU A 234 8.27 -1.92 0.66
CA LEU A 234 8.62 -1.77 -0.75
C LEU A 234 9.91 -0.98 -0.99
N ASN A 235 10.55 -0.49 0.08
CA ASN A 235 11.87 0.16 0.06
C ASN A 235 11.98 1.38 -0.88
N GLY A 236 10.87 2.09 -1.10
CA GLY A 236 10.82 3.23 -2.01
C GLY A 236 11.52 4.50 -1.49
N GLY A 237 11.96 4.49 -0.21
CA GLY A 237 12.64 5.62 0.43
C GLY A 237 11.68 6.67 1.01
N PRO A 238 12.22 7.64 1.76
CA PRO A 238 11.42 8.67 2.42
C PRO A 238 10.68 9.54 1.41
N GLY A 239 9.36 9.76 1.64
CA GLY A 239 8.51 10.54 0.73
C GLY A 239 8.15 9.83 -0.57
N SER A 240 8.41 8.53 -0.69
CA SER A 240 8.02 7.74 -1.86
C SER A 240 6.50 7.79 -2.09
N PRO A 241 6.05 7.98 -3.34
CA PRO A 241 4.63 8.05 -3.67
C PRO A 241 3.86 6.80 -3.26
N ALA A 242 2.65 7.01 -2.78
CA ALA A 242 1.70 5.95 -2.45
C ALA A 242 0.96 5.46 -3.70
N PHE A 243 -0.04 4.59 -3.51
CA PHE A 243 -0.86 4.11 -4.62
C PHE A 243 -2.32 3.94 -4.22
N ILE A 244 -3.19 3.94 -5.25
CA ILE A 244 -4.59 3.49 -5.17
C ILE A 244 -4.73 2.24 -6.03
N TYR A 245 -5.39 1.24 -5.49
CA TYR A 245 -5.95 0.13 -6.25
C TYR A 245 -7.46 0.27 -6.33
N ALA A 246 -8.02 0.13 -7.53
CA ALA A 246 -9.45 -0.02 -7.74
C ALA A 246 -9.70 -1.09 -8.80
N ASN A 247 -10.40 -2.15 -8.43
CA ASN A 247 -10.75 -3.25 -9.33
C ASN A 247 -11.48 -2.72 -10.57
N LYS A 248 -11.18 -3.27 -11.73
CA LYS A 248 -11.74 -2.87 -13.02
C LYS A 248 -13.28 -2.80 -13.03
N GLN A 249 -13.93 -3.68 -12.28
CA GLN A 249 -15.40 -3.72 -12.18
C GLN A 249 -16.02 -2.46 -11.58
N VAL A 250 -15.27 -1.76 -10.70
CA VAL A 250 -15.76 -0.57 -9.97
C VAL A 250 -15.26 0.75 -10.55
N GLN A 251 -14.28 0.74 -11.47
CA GLN A 251 -13.67 1.97 -11.98
C GLN A 251 -14.66 2.92 -12.67
N ASN A 252 -15.66 2.40 -13.36
CA ASN A 252 -16.64 3.22 -14.07
C ASN A 252 -17.53 4.03 -13.12
N SER A 253 -17.67 3.62 -11.86
CA SER A 253 -18.41 4.35 -10.84
C SER A 253 -17.60 5.44 -10.14
N LEU A 254 -16.28 5.48 -10.36
CA LEU A 254 -15.40 6.45 -9.72
C LEU A 254 -15.37 7.77 -10.48
N LYS A 255 -15.22 8.88 -9.74
CA LYS A 255 -15.07 10.23 -10.27
C LYS A 255 -13.87 10.90 -9.62
N THR A 256 -13.12 11.71 -10.39
CA THR A 256 -12.01 12.44 -9.78
C THR A 256 -12.51 13.53 -8.82
N PRO A 257 -12.02 13.55 -7.57
CA PRO A 257 -12.34 14.64 -6.66
C PRO A 257 -11.47 15.89 -6.89
N ILE A 258 -10.34 15.73 -7.60
CA ILE A 258 -9.39 16.80 -7.91
C ILE A 258 -9.20 16.86 -9.42
N ARG A 259 -9.72 17.94 -10.05
CA ARG A 259 -9.59 18.17 -11.50
C ARG A 259 -8.23 18.79 -11.81
N GLY A 260 -7.15 18.03 -11.54
CA GLY A 260 -5.81 18.45 -11.91
C GLY A 260 -5.55 18.26 -13.41
N TRP A 261 -4.57 18.96 -13.96
CA TRP A 261 -4.30 18.93 -15.40
C TRP A 261 -3.89 17.54 -15.94
N PHE A 262 -3.21 16.72 -15.11
CA PHE A 262 -2.83 15.35 -15.48
C PHE A 262 -3.99 14.33 -15.41
N SER A 263 -5.14 14.70 -14.79
CA SER A 263 -6.35 13.85 -14.79
C SER A 263 -7.26 14.13 -16.00
N HIS A 264 -6.89 15.06 -16.88
CA HIS A 264 -7.59 15.31 -18.13
C HIS A 264 -7.40 14.14 -19.11
N SER A 265 -8.41 13.85 -19.95
CA SER A 265 -8.34 12.80 -20.99
C SER A 265 -7.17 13.00 -21.96
N SER A 266 -6.84 14.26 -22.25
CA SER A 266 -5.73 14.70 -23.11
C SER A 266 -4.97 15.85 -22.46
N PRO A 267 -4.10 15.61 -21.48
CA PRO A 267 -3.51 16.69 -20.66
C PRO A 267 -2.63 17.66 -21.46
N PHE A 268 -2.02 17.24 -22.54
CA PHE A 268 -1.13 18.06 -23.36
C PHE A 268 -1.83 18.88 -24.45
N ASP A 269 -3.16 18.74 -24.58
CA ASP A 269 -3.96 19.62 -25.48
C ASP A 269 -4.24 20.98 -24.82
N TYR A 270 -3.96 21.11 -23.52
CA TYR A 270 -4.16 22.33 -22.74
C TYR A 270 -5.55 22.94 -22.93
N SER A 271 -6.58 22.08 -23.08
CA SER A 271 -7.97 22.51 -23.27
C SER A 271 -8.45 23.33 -22.08
N LYS A 272 -9.25 24.38 -22.37
CA LYS A 272 -9.93 25.16 -21.33
C LYS A 272 -11.10 24.41 -20.69
N ASN A 273 -11.63 23.39 -21.37
CA ASN A 273 -12.72 22.56 -20.89
C ASN A 273 -12.13 21.28 -20.32
N TYR A 274 -12.47 20.99 -19.07
CA TYR A 274 -12.01 19.77 -18.42
C TYR A 274 -12.84 18.57 -18.89
N GLU A 275 -12.14 17.55 -19.37
CA GLU A 275 -12.68 16.23 -19.69
C GLU A 275 -11.95 15.20 -18.86
N GLU A 276 -12.72 14.48 -18.02
CA GLU A 276 -12.15 13.50 -17.08
C GLU A 276 -11.58 12.27 -17.80
N ASN A 277 -10.38 11.85 -17.42
CA ASN A 277 -9.82 10.57 -17.87
C ASN A 277 -10.68 9.42 -17.33
N ASN A 278 -10.96 8.40 -18.15
CA ASN A 278 -11.82 7.27 -17.81
C ASN A 278 -11.06 6.06 -17.22
N THR A 279 -9.73 6.17 -17.06
CA THR A 279 -8.87 5.16 -16.45
C THR A 279 -8.47 5.56 -15.03
N MET A 280 -7.55 4.83 -14.41
CA MET A 280 -6.97 5.20 -13.11
C MET A 280 -6.19 6.52 -13.15
N ASP A 281 -5.84 7.02 -14.32
CA ASP A 281 -5.23 8.35 -14.51
C ASP A 281 -6.13 9.50 -14.04
N ARG A 282 -7.43 9.27 -13.85
CA ARG A 282 -8.34 10.22 -13.20
C ARG A 282 -7.90 10.65 -11.80
N PHE A 283 -7.08 9.83 -11.11
CA PHE A 283 -6.54 10.16 -9.80
C PHE A 283 -5.26 10.98 -9.84
N LYS A 284 -4.66 11.18 -11.03
CA LYS A 284 -3.54 12.10 -11.20
C LYS A 284 -3.98 13.52 -10.89
N SER A 285 -3.12 14.29 -10.22
CA SER A 285 -3.40 15.71 -9.92
C SER A 285 -2.52 16.62 -10.74
N GLY A 286 -1.24 16.57 -10.51
CA GLY A 286 -0.22 17.38 -11.16
C GLY A 286 0.93 16.55 -11.70
N THR A 287 2.05 17.23 -11.89
CA THR A 287 3.30 16.62 -12.34
C THR A 287 3.75 15.48 -11.43
N PRO A 288 4.10 14.29 -11.96
CA PRO A 288 4.54 13.16 -11.16
C PRO A 288 5.83 13.42 -10.37
N HIS A 289 6.03 12.69 -9.28
CA HIS A 289 7.20 12.77 -8.43
C HIS A 289 8.37 11.95 -9.01
N ILE A 290 8.98 12.42 -10.09
CA ILE A 290 9.93 11.67 -10.93
C ILE A 290 11.09 11.07 -10.14
N ILE A 291 11.76 11.85 -9.27
CA ILE A 291 12.93 11.39 -8.50
C ILE A 291 12.51 10.28 -7.53
N GLN A 292 11.37 10.44 -6.85
CA GLN A 292 10.87 9.46 -5.89
C GLN A 292 10.38 8.18 -6.58
N LEU A 293 9.75 8.30 -7.75
CA LEU A 293 9.35 7.14 -8.56
C LEU A 293 10.57 6.36 -9.07
N SER A 294 11.63 7.06 -9.46
CA SER A 294 12.91 6.45 -9.84
C SER A 294 13.56 5.70 -8.66
N ALA A 295 13.44 6.24 -7.44
CA ALA A 295 13.92 5.54 -6.25
C ALA A 295 13.12 4.26 -5.97
N LEU A 296 11.79 4.37 -6.01
CA LEU A 296 10.86 3.26 -5.74
C LEU A 296 11.06 2.09 -6.70
N GLU A 297 11.37 2.36 -7.95
CA GLU A 297 11.53 1.34 -8.98
C GLU A 297 12.44 0.19 -8.55
N LYS A 298 13.58 0.50 -7.92
CA LYS A 298 14.59 -0.47 -7.52
C LYS A 298 14.20 -1.26 -6.28
N GLY A 299 13.46 -0.65 -5.36
CA GLY A 299 12.86 -1.37 -4.23
C GLY A 299 11.88 -2.44 -4.68
N LEU A 300 11.01 -2.10 -5.64
CA LEU A 300 10.04 -3.03 -6.20
C LEU A 300 10.69 -4.20 -6.94
N ASP A 301 11.80 -3.98 -7.66
CA ASP A 301 12.54 -5.04 -8.34
C ASP A 301 12.99 -6.13 -7.37
N ILE A 302 13.52 -5.73 -6.19
CA ILE A 302 13.96 -6.67 -5.16
C ILE A 302 12.79 -7.49 -4.61
N ILE A 303 11.65 -6.86 -4.32
CA ILE A 303 10.48 -7.55 -3.78
C ILE A 303 9.90 -8.56 -4.79
N ILE A 304 9.82 -8.16 -6.06
CA ILE A 304 9.34 -9.05 -7.14
C ILE A 304 10.27 -10.24 -7.33
N GLU A 305 11.58 -10.01 -7.32
CA GLU A 305 12.59 -11.06 -7.48
C GLU A 305 12.59 -12.03 -6.29
N ALA A 306 12.46 -11.52 -5.05
CA ALA A 306 12.41 -12.34 -3.85
C ALA A 306 11.15 -13.21 -3.78
N GLY A 307 10.01 -12.69 -4.22
CA GLY A 307 8.70 -13.32 -4.07
C GLY A 307 8.06 -13.09 -2.69
N THR A 308 6.82 -12.59 -2.69
CA THR A 308 6.10 -12.26 -1.44
C THR A 308 5.77 -13.49 -0.60
N ASP A 309 5.50 -14.62 -1.21
CA ASP A 309 5.29 -15.92 -0.57
C ASP A 309 6.51 -16.37 0.23
N LYS A 310 7.72 -16.24 -0.34
CA LYS A 310 8.98 -16.57 0.33
C LYS A 310 9.30 -15.59 1.46
N LEU A 311 9.05 -14.28 1.23
CA LEU A 311 9.24 -13.25 2.25
C LEU A 311 8.33 -13.51 3.47
N GLU A 312 7.05 -13.80 3.25
CA GLU A 312 6.10 -14.15 4.32
C GLU A 312 6.53 -15.41 5.05
N SER A 313 6.87 -16.47 4.32
CA SER A 313 7.32 -17.75 4.91
C SER A 313 8.56 -17.56 5.80
N LYS A 314 9.54 -16.78 5.32
CA LYS A 314 10.75 -16.46 6.08
C LYS A 314 10.41 -15.67 7.35
N SER A 315 9.55 -14.65 7.24
CA SER A 315 9.11 -13.82 8.38
C SER A 315 8.46 -14.69 9.47
N ILE A 316 7.53 -15.58 9.08
CA ILE A 316 6.86 -16.50 10.00
C ILE A 316 7.88 -17.45 10.69
N ASN A 317 8.83 -17.99 9.92
CA ASN A 317 9.86 -18.90 10.46
C ASN A 317 10.76 -18.18 11.47
N LEU A 318 11.21 -16.96 11.17
CA LEU A 318 12.02 -16.15 12.07
C LEU A 318 11.25 -15.77 13.35
N PHE A 319 9.97 -15.39 13.22
CA PHE A 319 9.12 -15.10 14.38
C PHE A 319 8.93 -16.33 15.27
N ASN A 320 8.66 -17.49 14.68
CA ASN A 320 8.52 -18.73 15.42
C ASN A 320 9.82 -19.16 16.13
N PHE A 321 10.96 -18.91 15.52
CA PHE A 321 12.26 -19.12 16.13
C PHE A 321 12.47 -18.20 17.34
N LEU A 322 12.20 -16.89 17.17
CA LEU A 322 12.31 -15.89 18.25
C LEU A 322 11.34 -16.21 19.41
N LYS A 323 10.10 -16.60 19.11
CA LYS A 323 9.10 -16.98 20.11
C LYS A 323 9.58 -18.15 20.97
N LYS A 324 10.17 -19.19 20.38
CA LYS A 324 10.76 -20.31 21.13
C LYS A 324 11.88 -19.85 22.05
N PHE A 325 12.70 -18.89 21.61
CA PHE A 325 13.77 -18.32 22.43
C PHE A 325 13.23 -17.56 23.64
N ILE A 326 12.24 -16.67 23.45
CA ILE A 326 11.67 -15.81 24.51
C ILE A 326 10.87 -16.61 25.55
N ILE A 327 10.05 -17.59 25.12
CA ILE A 327 9.21 -18.38 26.04
C ILE A 327 10.04 -19.27 26.96
N LEU A 328 11.27 -19.55 26.57
CA LEU A 328 12.14 -20.46 27.29
C LEU A 328 13.21 -19.72 28.13
N THR A 329 13.30 -18.41 28.08
CA THR A 329 14.08 -17.56 28.98
C THR A 329 13.23 -17.01 30.10
#